data_f5cb84d6c9db534cb027cc2a93490ee2
#
_entry.id   f5cb84d6c9db534cb027cc2a93490ee2
#
_cell.length_a   1.000
_cell.length_b   1.000
_cell.length_c   1.000
_cell.angle_alpha   90.00
_cell.angle_beta   90.00
_cell.angle_gamma   90.00
#
_symmetry.space_group_name_H-M   'P 1'
#
loop_
_entity.id
_entity.type
_entity.pdbx_description
1 polymer ?
#
loop_
_entity_poly.entity_id
_entity_poly.type
_entity_poly.pdbx_seq_one_letter_code
_entity_poly.pdbx_strand_id
1 'polypeptide(L)'
;MSAGLSEIVQTIFPDIVRRAKPETARDLMVAAGSVYFALNFRERKRIEASVSDLLGRGERAEAAKRKVFGHILEHYFEKLLVANRSRSFLETFIRKRVAARGVECLDRALARGKGAIAVTAHWGAVELIPPFLVERGYPVSVVLETRTPRLREALERLVAGRDVDLIIASRGDKVLERIFEALKQGRVLVTQVDEVDAWRKRRSRTIRLFGKSLFFDHSLDFIAKRSGASSVGIFCKRSEGLRYSLDCEEIAMDPAAVDVAVKAMRLWERRTIAEPEQWYQWKKWMDMKAEA
;
A
#
# COMPACT_ATOMS: atom_id res chain seq x y z
N MET A 1 -26.92 5.09 -10.64
CA MET A 1 -25.47 4.84 -10.58
C MET A 1 -25.28 3.64 -9.63
N SER A 2 -24.72 2.53 -10.09
CA SER A 2 -24.44 1.39 -9.21
C SER A 2 -23.35 1.80 -8.21
N ALA A 3 -23.57 1.52 -6.93
CA ALA A 3 -22.57 1.71 -5.88
C ALA A 3 -21.26 0.97 -6.28
N GLY A 4 -20.12 1.62 -6.12
CA GLY A 4 -18.83 0.98 -6.39
C GLY A 4 -18.53 -0.11 -5.35
N LEU A 5 -17.67 -1.08 -5.70
CA LEU A 5 -17.27 -2.17 -4.79
C LEU A 5 -16.87 -1.64 -3.40
N SER A 6 -16.08 -0.57 -3.35
CA SER A 6 -15.63 0.04 -2.09
C SER A 6 -16.80 0.50 -1.21
N GLU A 7 -17.84 1.08 -1.79
CA GLU A 7 -19.01 1.57 -1.06
C GLU A 7 -19.84 0.41 -0.48
N ILE A 8 -20.08 -0.63 -1.28
CA ILE A 8 -20.78 -1.84 -0.84
C ILE A 8 -20.04 -2.50 0.31
N VAL A 9 -18.72 -2.67 0.16
CA VAL A 9 -17.87 -3.30 1.18
C VAL A 9 -17.87 -2.50 2.48
N GLN A 10 -17.76 -1.17 2.41
CA GLN A 10 -17.73 -0.30 3.60
C GLN A 10 -19.08 -0.19 4.31
N THR A 11 -20.18 -0.52 3.65
CA THR A 11 -21.53 -0.44 4.24
C THR A 11 -21.95 -1.76 4.91
N ILE A 12 -21.65 -2.89 4.26
CA ILE A 12 -22.19 -4.20 4.67
C ILE A 12 -21.24 -4.96 5.61
N PHE A 13 -19.94 -4.88 5.37
CA PHE A 13 -18.98 -5.79 6.02
C PHE A 13 -18.35 -5.33 7.35
N PRO A 14 -18.39 -4.07 7.80
CA PRO A 14 -17.73 -3.68 9.06
C PRO A 14 -18.15 -4.49 10.27
N ASP A 15 -19.47 -4.76 10.43
CA ASP A 15 -19.99 -5.53 11.55
C ASP A 15 -19.62 -7.01 11.46
N ILE A 16 -19.61 -7.58 10.27
CA ILE A 16 -19.17 -8.96 10.04
C ILE A 16 -17.70 -9.09 10.41
N VAL A 17 -16.84 -8.21 9.88
CA VAL A 17 -15.39 -8.22 10.18
C VAL A 17 -15.14 -7.99 11.66
N ARG A 18 -15.94 -7.18 12.35
CA ARG A 18 -15.79 -6.92 13.78
C ARG A 18 -16.13 -8.14 14.64
N ARG A 19 -17.10 -8.97 14.28
CA ARG A 19 -17.67 -10.03 15.13
C ARG A 19 -17.27 -11.44 14.72
N ALA A 20 -17.16 -11.73 13.44
CA ALA A 20 -16.88 -13.07 12.94
C ALA A 20 -15.41 -13.44 13.08
N LYS A 21 -15.07 -14.72 12.94
CA LYS A 21 -13.69 -15.19 12.78
C LYS A 21 -13.11 -14.56 11.50
N PRO A 22 -11.82 -14.18 11.48
CA PRO A 22 -11.20 -13.55 10.31
C PRO A 22 -11.37 -14.36 9.02
N GLU A 23 -11.21 -15.68 9.11
CA GLU A 23 -11.36 -16.59 7.98
C GLU A 23 -12.79 -16.53 7.41
N THR A 24 -13.80 -16.61 8.27
CA THR A 24 -15.21 -16.53 7.87
C THR A 24 -15.54 -15.18 7.25
N ALA A 25 -15.07 -14.08 7.86
CA ALA A 25 -15.31 -12.74 7.33
C ALA A 25 -14.66 -12.54 5.95
N ARG A 26 -13.41 -13.03 5.77
CA ARG A 26 -12.73 -13.04 4.48
C ARG A 26 -13.49 -13.83 3.44
N ASP A 27 -13.89 -15.06 3.75
CA ASP A 27 -14.54 -15.97 2.80
C ASP A 27 -15.90 -15.41 2.34
N LEU A 28 -16.67 -14.84 3.26
CA LEU A 28 -17.93 -14.15 2.92
C LEU A 28 -17.68 -12.94 2.01
N MET A 29 -16.64 -12.15 2.28
CA MET A 29 -16.31 -10.99 1.46
C MET A 29 -15.82 -11.41 0.07
N VAL A 30 -14.99 -12.44 -0.03
CA VAL A 30 -14.51 -12.97 -1.31
C VAL A 30 -15.69 -13.54 -2.12
N ALA A 31 -16.60 -14.27 -1.48
CA ALA A 31 -17.79 -14.80 -2.15
C ALA A 31 -18.70 -13.68 -2.70
N ALA A 32 -19.06 -12.70 -1.85
CA ALA A 32 -19.88 -11.56 -2.26
C ALA A 32 -19.22 -10.70 -3.33
N GLY A 33 -17.91 -10.46 -3.22
CA GLY A 33 -17.16 -9.71 -4.20
C GLY A 33 -16.99 -10.44 -5.53
N SER A 34 -16.95 -11.77 -5.52
CA SER A 34 -16.93 -12.58 -6.76
C SER A 34 -18.24 -12.41 -7.54
N VAL A 35 -19.38 -12.36 -6.84
CA VAL A 35 -20.68 -12.03 -7.45
C VAL A 35 -20.66 -10.61 -8.03
N TYR A 36 -20.11 -9.63 -7.27
CA TYR A 36 -19.96 -8.27 -7.77
C TYR A 36 -19.19 -8.22 -9.10
N PHE A 37 -18.02 -8.87 -9.19
CA PHE A 37 -17.23 -8.88 -10.42
C PHE A 37 -17.87 -9.67 -11.56
N ALA A 38 -18.68 -10.69 -11.26
CA ALA A 38 -19.47 -11.40 -12.26
C ALA A 38 -20.51 -10.49 -12.91
N LEU A 39 -21.15 -9.61 -12.12
CA LEU A 39 -22.16 -8.66 -12.58
C LEU A 39 -21.55 -7.39 -13.21
N ASN A 40 -20.38 -6.95 -12.77
CA ASN A 40 -19.72 -5.74 -13.25
C ASN A 40 -18.68 -6.03 -14.35
N PHE A 41 -19.18 -6.52 -15.46
CA PHE A 41 -18.38 -6.96 -16.61
C PHE A 41 -17.42 -5.88 -17.16
N ARG A 42 -17.81 -4.59 -17.14
CA ARG A 42 -16.95 -3.49 -17.62
C ARG A 42 -15.72 -3.32 -16.75
N GLU A 43 -15.89 -3.34 -15.43
CA GLU A 43 -14.78 -3.22 -14.48
C GLU A 43 -13.84 -4.42 -14.57
N ARG A 44 -14.43 -5.62 -14.64
CA ARG A 44 -13.69 -6.86 -14.82
C ARG A 44 -12.82 -6.82 -16.06
N LYS A 45 -13.39 -6.48 -17.23
CA LYS A 45 -12.65 -6.35 -18.51
C LYS A 45 -11.52 -5.31 -18.42
N ARG A 46 -11.74 -4.18 -17.75
CA ARG A 46 -10.70 -3.16 -17.58
C ARG A 46 -9.50 -3.72 -16.80
N ILE A 47 -9.75 -4.43 -15.71
CA ILE A 47 -8.70 -5.08 -14.91
C ILE A 47 -7.98 -6.14 -15.74
N GLU A 48 -8.70 -7.03 -16.41
CA GLU A 48 -8.13 -8.09 -17.26
C GLU A 48 -7.28 -7.52 -18.41
N ALA A 49 -7.73 -6.42 -19.02
CA ALA A 49 -6.97 -5.72 -20.05
C ALA A 49 -5.67 -5.11 -19.49
N SER A 50 -5.72 -4.53 -18.30
CA SER A 50 -4.53 -3.99 -17.62
C SER A 50 -3.51 -5.08 -17.30
N VAL A 51 -3.97 -6.23 -16.81
CA VAL A 51 -3.10 -7.40 -16.57
C VAL A 51 -2.45 -7.89 -17.86
N SER A 52 -3.24 -7.99 -18.95
CA SER A 52 -2.71 -8.39 -20.25
C SER A 52 -1.74 -7.38 -20.85
N ASP A 53 -1.99 -6.09 -20.66
CA ASP A 53 -1.11 -5.03 -21.15
C ASP A 53 0.26 -5.05 -20.44
N LEU A 54 0.28 -5.40 -19.14
CA LEU A 54 1.53 -5.49 -18.39
C LEU A 54 2.28 -6.80 -18.65
N LEU A 55 1.59 -7.94 -18.63
CA LEU A 55 2.21 -9.27 -18.67
C LEU A 55 2.30 -9.87 -20.07
N GLY A 56 1.66 -9.25 -21.06
CA GLY A 56 1.48 -9.84 -22.38
C GLY A 56 0.32 -10.85 -22.42
N ARG A 57 0.25 -11.63 -23.50
CA ARG A 57 -0.70 -12.75 -23.66
C ARG A 57 0.01 -14.05 -23.35
N GLY A 58 -0.66 -14.94 -22.62
CA GLY A 58 -0.11 -16.26 -22.31
C GLY A 58 -0.58 -16.79 -20.96
N GLU A 59 -0.11 -17.97 -20.60
CA GLU A 59 -0.54 -18.72 -19.42
C GLU A 59 -0.32 -17.92 -18.11
N ARG A 60 0.76 -17.20 -18.01
CA ARG A 60 1.08 -16.36 -16.85
C ARG A 60 0.06 -15.24 -16.64
N ALA A 61 -0.33 -14.55 -17.72
CA ALA A 61 -1.36 -13.51 -17.63
C ALA A 61 -2.72 -14.10 -17.24
N GLU A 62 -3.07 -15.24 -17.78
CA GLU A 62 -4.33 -15.93 -17.43
C GLU A 62 -4.33 -16.42 -15.97
N ALA A 63 -3.20 -16.92 -15.48
CA ALA A 63 -3.06 -17.28 -14.07
C ALA A 63 -3.21 -16.05 -13.14
N ALA A 64 -2.58 -14.93 -13.49
CA ALA A 64 -2.72 -13.68 -12.74
C ALA A 64 -4.17 -13.17 -12.75
N LYS A 65 -4.86 -13.20 -13.91
CA LYS A 65 -6.27 -12.79 -14.02
C LYS A 65 -7.20 -13.60 -13.13
N ARG A 66 -6.95 -14.91 -12.97
CA ARG A 66 -7.74 -15.76 -12.07
C ARG A 66 -7.63 -15.37 -10.61
N LYS A 67 -6.45 -14.87 -10.19
CA LYS A 67 -6.15 -14.56 -8.77
C LYS A 67 -6.41 -13.10 -8.39
N VAL A 68 -6.24 -12.16 -9.33
CA VAL A 68 -6.24 -10.72 -9.04
C VAL A 68 -7.53 -10.24 -8.35
N PHE A 69 -8.68 -10.79 -8.73
CA PHE A 69 -9.95 -10.39 -8.11
C PHE A 69 -10.05 -10.82 -6.65
N GLY A 70 -9.58 -12.02 -6.32
CA GLY A 70 -9.46 -12.48 -4.94
C GLY A 70 -8.56 -11.55 -4.12
N HIS A 71 -7.39 -11.19 -4.63
CA HIS A 71 -6.46 -10.29 -3.93
C HIS A 71 -7.00 -8.86 -3.76
N ILE A 72 -7.79 -8.35 -4.72
CA ILE A 72 -8.51 -7.07 -4.56
C ILE A 72 -9.50 -7.14 -3.38
N LEU A 73 -10.23 -8.24 -3.26
CA LEU A 73 -11.20 -8.44 -2.19
C LEU A 73 -10.51 -8.66 -0.83
N GLU A 74 -9.42 -9.40 -0.80
CA GLU A 74 -8.60 -9.57 0.42
C GLU A 74 -8.01 -8.24 0.91
N HIS A 75 -7.60 -7.33 0.00
CA HIS A 75 -7.21 -5.98 0.39
C HIS A 75 -8.33 -5.24 1.14
N TYR A 76 -9.57 -5.29 0.63
CA TYR A 76 -10.70 -4.68 1.33
C TYR A 76 -10.98 -5.35 2.69
N PHE A 77 -10.82 -6.67 2.77
CA PHE A 77 -10.93 -7.38 4.04
C PHE A 77 -9.89 -6.89 5.05
N GLU A 78 -8.62 -6.81 4.67
CA GLU A 78 -7.52 -6.35 5.53
C GLU A 78 -7.74 -4.91 5.99
N LYS A 79 -8.18 -4.03 5.09
CA LYS A 79 -8.55 -2.66 5.41
C LYS A 79 -9.65 -2.58 6.47
N LEU A 80 -10.71 -3.38 6.33
CA LEU A 80 -11.77 -3.44 7.32
C LEU A 80 -11.31 -4.11 8.62
N LEU A 81 -10.45 -5.12 8.55
CA LEU A 81 -9.86 -5.76 9.72
C LEU A 81 -9.10 -4.75 10.57
N VAL A 82 -8.21 -3.98 9.96
CA VAL A 82 -7.44 -2.93 10.65
C VAL A 82 -8.36 -1.84 11.19
N ALA A 83 -9.40 -1.45 10.44
CA ALA A 83 -10.31 -0.38 10.82
C ALA A 83 -11.28 -0.76 11.96
N ASN A 84 -11.69 -2.03 12.06
CA ASN A 84 -12.83 -2.42 12.92
C ASN A 84 -12.45 -3.37 14.07
N ARG A 85 -11.20 -3.85 14.14
CA ARG A 85 -10.75 -4.71 15.25
C ARG A 85 -10.02 -3.90 16.32
N SER A 86 -10.10 -4.40 17.56
CA SER A 86 -9.38 -3.81 18.69
C SER A 86 -7.86 -3.90 18.50
N ARG A 87 -7.12 -3.03 19.20
CA ARG A 87 -5.65 -3.05 19.21
C ARG A 87 -5.11 -4.42 19.64
N SER A 88 -5.58 -4.95 20.75
CA SER A 88 -5.13 -6.25 21.29
C SER A 88 -5.38 -7.42 20.33
N PHE A 89 -6.51 -7.37 19.60
CA PHE A 89 -6.78 -8.34 18.54
C PHE A 89 -5.75 -8.23 17.40
N LEU A 90 -5.48 -7.01 16.91
CA LEU A 90 -4.55 -6.78 15.81
C LEU A 90 -3.12 -7.18 16.19
N GLU A 91 -2.66 -6.85 17.39
CA GLU A 91 -1.36 -7.29 17.89
C GLU A 91 -1.24 -8.82 17.93
N THR A 92 -2.28 -9.51 18.41
CA THR A 92 -2.32 -10.97 18.41
C THR A 92 -2.36 -11.56 17.01
N PHE A 93 -3.16 -10.97 16.12
CA PHE A 93 -3.29 -11.38 14.73
C PHE A 93 -1.94 -11.26 14.00
N ILE A 94 -1.28 -10.10 14.13
CA ILE A 94 0.02 -9.83 13.50
C ILE A 94 1.08 -10.80 14.00
N ARG A 95 1.23 -10.96 15.30
CA ARG A 95 2.19 -11.91 15.87
C ARG A 95 2.02 -13.35 15.38
N LYS A 96 0.78 -13.79 15.20
CA LYS A 96 0.49 -15.16 14.76
C LYS A 96 0.53 -15.37 13.25
N ARG A 97 0.32 -14.32 12.46
CA ARG A 97 0.04 -14.43 11.03
C ARG A 97 1.07 -13.74 10.13
N VAL A 98 1.90 -12.85 10.66
CA VAL A 98 2.90 -12.10 9.88
C VAL A 98 4.30 -12.56 10.26
N ALA A 99 4.95 -13.29 9.36
CA ALA A 99 6.38 -13.57 9.46
C ALA A 99 7.14 -12.40 8.83
N ALA A 100 8.23 -11.95 9.47
CA ALA A 100 9.00 -10.81 8.97
C ALA A 100 10.45 -11.19 8.70
N ARG A 101 11.05 -10.56 7.66
CA ARG A 101 12.44 -10.73 7.27
C ARG A 101 13.07 -9.37 6.96
N GLY A 102 14.35 -9.20 7.26
CA GLY A 102 15.13 -8.03 6.91
C GLY A 102 14.76 -6.76 7.68
N VAL A 103 13.98 -6.86 8.78
CA VAL A 103 13.54 -5.69 9.57
C VAL A 103 14.73 -4.93 10.15
N GLU A 104 15.87 -5.58 10.32
CA GLU A 104 17.13 -5.00 10.79
C GLU A 104 17.63 -3.84 9.89
N CYS A 105 17.19 -3.80 8.62
CA CYS A 105 17.51 -2.65 7.75
C CYS A 105 16.78 -1.39 8.22
N LEU A 106 15.59 -1.52 8.79
CA LEU A 106 14.86 -0.39 9.38
C LEU A 106 15.53 0.08 10.67
N ASP A 107 16.00 -0.84 11.52
CA ASP A 107 16.77 -0.52 12.74
C ASP A 107 18.02 0.27 12.38
N ARG A 108 18.78 -0.19 11.36
CA ARG A 108 19.96 0.54 10.88
C ARG A 108 19.62 1.92 10.33
N ALA A 109 18.49 2.05 9.62
CA ALA A 109 18.02 3.34 9.11
C ALA A 109 17.71 4.32 10.24
N LEU A 110 16.99 3.87 11.28
CA LEU A 110 16.62 4.69 12.45
C LEU A 110 17.84 5.04 13.32
N ALA A 111 18.83 4.13 13.46
CA ALA A 111 20.04 4.38 14.21
C ALA A 111 20.86 5.60 13.71
N ARG A 112 20.60 6.06 12.49
CA ARG A 112 21.20 7.30 11.94
C ARG A 112 20.59 8.58 12.53
N GLY A 113 19.51 8.48 13.33
CA GLY A 113 18.90 9.63 14.05
C GLY A 113 18.18 10.64 13.14
N LYS A 114 17.78 10.24 11.94
CA LYS A 114 17.05 11.09 10.95
C LYS A 114 15.65 10.59 10.63
N GLY A 115 15.11 9.66 11.44
CA GLY A 115 13.94 8.88 11.07
C GLY A 115 14.25 7.91 9.92
N ALA A 116 13.23 7.28 9.37
CA ALA A 116 13.37 6.37 8.24
C ALA A 116 12.18 6.54 7.28
N ILE A 117 12.41 6.33 5.99
CA ILE A 117 11.35 6.32 4.97
C ILE A 117 11.10 4.88 4.57
N ALA A 118 9.95 4.33 4.96
CA ALA A 118 9.49 3.01 4.58
C ALA A 118 8.61 3.12 3.33
N VAL A 119 9.16 2.71 2.21
CA VAL A 119 8.51 2.80 0.90
C VAL A 119 7.83 1.49 0.56
N THR A 120 6.56 1.56 0.20
CA THR A 120 5.76 0.43 -0.26
C THR A 120 4.98 0.77 -1.54
N ALA A 121 4.03 -0.07 -1.93
CA ALA A 121 3.07 0.15 -3.00
C ALA A 121 1.72 -0.45 -2.60
N HIS A 122 0.67 -0.26 -3.40
CA HIS A 122 -0.61 -0.95 -3.25
C HIS A 122 -0.48 -2.45 -3.62
N TRP A 123 0.46 -3.10 -2.97
CA TRP A 123 0.89 -4.46 -3.21
C TRP A 123 0.80 -5.30 -1.94
N GLY A 124 0.23 -6.50 -2.05
CA GLY A 124 0.03 -7.38 -0.91
C GLY A 124 -0.86 -6.75 0.17
N ALA A 125 -0.64 -7.16 1.39
CA ALA A 125 -1.38 -6.71 2.57
C ALA A 125 -0.79 -5.41 3.16
N VAL A 126 -0.73 -4.36 2.34
CA VAL A 126 -0.14 -3.06 2.71
C VAL A 126 -0.78 -2.46 3.97
N GLU A 127 -2.05 -2.73 4.20
CA GLU A 127 -2.81 -2.25 5.37
C GLU A 127 -2.27 -2.83 6.70
N LEU A 128 -1.58 -3.98 6.64
CA LEU A 128 -0.96 -4.58 7.83
C LEU A 128 0.43 -4.01 8.16
N ILE A 129 1.03 -3.21 7.27
CA ILE A 129 2.38 -2.65 7.50
C ILE A 129 2.39 -1.68 8.70
N PRO A 130 1.54 -0.64 8.77
CA PRO A 130 1.56 0.28 9.91
C PRO A 130 1.31 -0.43 11.26
N PRO A 131 0.26 -1.26 11.44
CA PRO A 131 0.05 -1.94 12.70
C PRO A 131 1.16 -2.96 13.05
N PHE A 132 1.83 -3.57 12.04
CA PHE A 132 3.01 -4.41 12.27
C PHE A 132 4.18 -3.59 12.86
N LEU A 133 4.46 -2.43 12.29
CA LEU A 133 5.53 -1.54 12.78
C LEU A 133 5.24 -1.06 14.21
N VAL A 134 4.00 -0.68 14.50
CA VAL A 134 3.57 -0.27 15.86
C VAL A 134 3.69 -1.43 16.86
N GLU A 135 3.33 -2.64 16.48
CA GLU A 135 3.48 -3.84 17.33
C GLU A 135 4.95 -4.10 17.68
N ARG A 136 5.87 -3.74 16.80
CA ARG A 136 7.33 -3.81 17.02
C ARG A 136 7.91 -2.61 17.76
N GLY A 137 7.09 -1.66 18.16
CA GLY A 137 7.51 -0.47 18.92
C GLY A 137 8.07 0.67 18.06
N TYR A 138 7.92 0.63 16.76
CA TYR A 138 8.31 1.76 15.89
C TYR A 138 7.26 2.87 15.94
N PRO A 139 7.66 4.15 16.09
CA PRO A 139 6.77 5.29 15.92
C PRO A 139 6.50 5.51 14.43
N VAL A 140 5.24 5.46 14.02
CA VAL A 140 4.86 5.43 12.60
C VAL A 140 4.13 6.71 12.20
N SER A 141 4.48 7.28 11.05
CA SER A 141 3.70 8.29 10.33
C SER A 141 3.31 7.75 8.96
N VAL A 142 2.04 7.86 8.59
CA VAL A 142 1.52 7.36 7.29
C VAL A 142 1.08 8.53 6.44
N VAL A 143 1.63 8.65 5.23
CA VAL A 143 1.17 9.63 4.24
C VAL A 143 0.05 9.00 3.42
N LEU A 144 -1.10 9.66 3.38
CA LEU A 144 -2.25 9.18 2.61
C LEU A 144 -3.12 10.34 2.12
N GLU A 145 -3.83 10.12 1.03
CA GLU A 145 -4.84 11.05 0.53
C GLU A 145 -6.23 10.63 1.01
N THR A 146 -7.02 11.59 1.48
CA THR A 146 -8.44 11.39 1.77
C THR A 146 -9.30 12.23 0.83
N ARG A 147 -10.26 11.57 0.16
CA ARG A 147 -11.15 12.25 -0.79
C ARG A 147 -12.41 12.82 -0.13
N THR A 148 -12.72 12.43 1.08
CA THR A 148 -13.93 12.84 1.79
C THR A 148 -13.66 13.12 3.27
N PRO A 149 -14.36 14.11 3.90
CA PRO A 149 -14.27 14.35 5.34
C PRO A 149 -14.60 13.13 6.17
N ARG A 150 -15.61 12.35 5.75
CA ARG A 150 -16.03 11.12 6.44
C ARG A 150 -14.91 10.07 6.52
N LEU A 151 -14.14 9.91 5.43
CA LEU A 151 -12.99 9.00 5.42
C LEU A 151 -11.88 9.51 6.34
N ARG A 152 -11.61 10.81 6.33
CA ARG A 152 -10.64 11.45 7.22
C ARG A 152 -10.98 11.18 8.68
N GLU A 153 -12.20 11.49 9.11
CA GLU A 153 -12.67 11.25 10.48
C GLU A 153 -12.58 9.75 10.87
N ALA A 154 -12.89 8.85 9.94
CA ALA A 154 -12.78 7.41 10.19
C ALA A 154 -11.33 6.98 10.44
N LEU A 155 -10.37 7.52 9.67
CA LEU A 155 -8.95 7.27 9.84
C LEU A 155 -8.41 7.89 11.12
N GLU A 156 -8.79 9.11 11.46
CA GLU A 156 -8.41 9.77 12.71
C GLU A 156 -8.91 8.97 13.93
N ARG A 157 -10.14 8.47 13.89
CA ARG A 157 -10.65 7.56 14.93
C ARG A 157 -9.88 6.24 14.99
N LEU A 158 -9.47 5.71 13.84
CA LEU A 158 -8.71 4.46 13.77
C LEU A 158 -7.36 4.55 14.48
N VAL A 159 -6.67 5.68 14.37
CA VAL A 159 -5.34 5.87 14.96
C VAL A 159 -5.38 6.47 16.36
N ALA A 160 -6.55 6.90 16.83
CA ALA A 160 -6.70 7.47 18.17
C ALA A 160 -6.19 6.50 19.25
N GLY A 161 -5.27 6.98 20.10
CA GLY A 161 -4.62 6.16 21.15
C GLY A 161 -3.60 5.15 20.65
N ARG A 162 -3.19 5.23 19.36
CA ARG A 162 -2.09 4.44 18.77
C ARG A 162 -0.92 5.35 18.46
N ASP A 163 0.30 4.82 18.46
CA ASP A 163 1.47 5.61 18.04
C ASP A 163 1.60 5.65 16.51
N VAL A 164 0.52 6.11 15.88
CA VAL A 164 0.43 6.35 14.44
C VAL A 164 -0.01 7.79 14.21
N ASP A 165 0.80 8.54 13.50
CA ASP A 165 0.43 9.87 12.99
C ASP A 165 -0.03 9.76 11.54
N LEU A 166 -1.16 10.41 11.20
CA LEU A 166 -1.68 10.47 9.84
C LEU A 166 -1.34 11.81 9.19
N ILE A 167 -0.52 11.78 8.17
CA ILE A 167 -0.21 12.94 7.34
C ILE A 167 -1.13 12.91 6.13
N ILE A 168 -2.25 13.63 6.22
CA ILE A 168 -3.26 13.66 5.17
C ILE A 168 -2.83 14.66 4.10
N ALA A 169 -2.66 14.15 2.87
CA ALA A 169 -2.32 14.96 1.70
C ALA A 169 -3.59 15.53 1.08
N SER A 170 -3.99 16.74 1.49
CA SER A 170 -5.07 17.50 0.88
C SER A 170 -4.58 18.86 0.36
N ARG A 171 -5.38 19.50 -0.53
CA ARG A 171 -5.02 20.84 -1.04
C ARG A 171 -4.94 21.85 0.11
N GLY A 172 -3.80 22.49 0.25
CA GLY A 172 -3.57 23.54 1.28
C GLY A 172 -2.92 23.03 2.56
N ASP A 173 -2.78 21.73 2.76
CA ASP A 173 -2.10 21.18 3.93
C ASP A 173 -0.57 21.35 3.80
N LYS A 174 0.08 21.60 4.91
CA LYS A 174 1.53 21.68 5.04
C LYS A 174 2.17 20.27 5.09
N VAL A 175 1.86 19.44 4.10
CA VAL A 175 2.23 18.01 4.06
C VAL A 175 3.75 17.82 4.20
N LEU A 176 4.54 18.58 3.45
CA LEU A 176 6.01 18.49 3.51
C LEU A 176 6.55 18.90 4.87
N GLU A 177 6.02 19.95 5.49
CA GLU A 177 6.42 20.37 6.83
C GLU A 177 6.17 19.27 7.86
N ARG A 178 4.98 18.64 7.81
CA ARG A 178 4.63 17.52 8.68
C ARG A 178 5.50 16.29 8.44
N ILE A 179 5.84 15.99 7.19
CA ILE A 179 6.75 14.89 6.83
C ILE A 179 8.15 15.15 7.46
N PHE A 180 8.70 16.35 7.29
CA PHE A 180 10.01 16.69 7.85
C PHE A 180 10.00 16.68 9.37
N GLU A 181 8.93 17.15 10.01
CA GLU A 181 8.79 17.09 11.45
C GLU A 181 8.72 15.65 11.97
N ALA A 182 7.94 14.79 11.33
CA ALA A 182 7.85 13.37 11.67
C ALA A 182 9.23 12.68 11.57
N LEU A 183 9.97 12.92 10.49
CA LEU A 183 11.32 12.36 10.32
C LEU A 183 12.30 12.90 11.37
N LYS A 184 12.25 14.20 11.69
CA LYS A 184 13.07 14.80 12.73
C LYS A 184 12.79 14.22 14.12
N GLN A 185 11.54 13.80 14.38
CA GLN A 185 11.13 13.10 15.59
C GLN A 185 11.54 11.63 15.62
N GLY A 186 12.29 11.14 14.63
CA GLY A 186 12.75 9.75 14.55
C GLY A 186 11.67 8.76 14.11
N ARG A 187 10.56 9.22 13.51
CA ARG A 187 9.46 8.35 13.09
C ARG A 187 9.76 7.62 11.78
N VAL A 188 9.09 6.49 11.59
CA VAL A 188 9.06 5.76 10.33
C VAL A 188 7.95 6.33 9.45
N LEU A 189 8.32 7.00 8.38
CA LEU A 189 7.39 7.53 7.38
C LEU A 189 7.01 6.45 6.39
N VAL A 190 5.78 5.96 6.44
CA VAL A 190 5.26 4.99 5.46
C VAL A 190 4.63 5.73 4.29
N THR A 191 5.10 5.44 3.07
CA THR A 191 4.61 6.05 1.83
C THR A 191 4.54 5.05 0.68
N GLN A 192 3.71 5.32 -0.34
CA GLN A 192 3.49 4.45 -1.49
C GLN A 192 4.04 5.09 -2.76
N VAL A 193 4.71 4.30 -3.62
CA VAL A 193 5.35 4.79 -4.86
C VAL A 193 4.43 4.79 -6.07
N ASP A 194 3.31 4.05 -6.01
CA ASP A 194 2.39 3.85 -7.12
C ASP A 194 1.15 4.76 -7.09
N GLU A 195 1.14 5.81 -6.26
CA GLU A 195 0.12 6.87 -6.21
C GLU A 195 0.41 8.01 -7.21
N VAL A 196 0.56 7.67 -8.48
CA VAL A 196 1.01 8.61 -9.52
C VAL A 196 -0.03 9.68 -9.88
N ASP A 197 -1.31 9.40 -9.76
CA ASP A 197 -2.39 10.32 -10.11
C ASP A 197 -2.63 11.42 -9.06
N ALA A 198 -2.24 11.22 -7.81
CA ALA A 198 -2.36 12.23 -6.75
C ALA A 198 -1.33 13.36 -6.88
N TRP A 199 -0.19 13.12 -7.53
CA TRP A 199 0.98 13.96 -7.51
C TRP A 199 1.33 14.60 -8.85
N ARG A 200 0.49 15.50 -9.39
CA ARG A 200 0.86 16.50 -10.40
C ARG A 200 1.46 15.98 -11.71
N LYS A 201 0.65 15.54 -12.64
CA LYS A 201 1.03 15.25 -14.04
C LYS A 201 1.96 16.31 -14.68
N ARG A 202 1.91 17.58 -14.24
CA ARG A 202 2.74 18.68 -14.77
C ARG A 202 4.21 18.66 -14.35
N ARG A 203 4.60 17.87 -13.34
CA ARG A 203 5.99 17.76 -12.83
C ARG A 203 6.52 16.34 -12.82
N SER A 204 5.74 15.38 -13.29
CA SER A 204 6.14 13.98 -13.35
C SER A 204 7.17 13.78 -14.43
N ARG A 205 8.29 13.16 -14.09
CA ARG A 205 9.21 12.60 -15.06
C ARG A 205 8.73 11.21 -15.47
N THR A 206 9.32 10.69 -16.54
CA THR A 206 9.04 9.33 -16.98
C THR A 206 10.18 8.39 -16.62
N ILE A 207 9.82 7.16 -16.31
CA ILE A 207 10.73 6.05 -16.09
C ILE A 207 10.28 4.85 -16.93
N ARG A 208 11.23 4.11 -17.48
CA ARG A 208 10.89 2.87 -18.17
C ARG A 208 10.81 1.71 -17.19
N LEU A 209 9.58 1.21 -16.97
CA LEU A 209 9.25 0.07 -16.12
C LEU A 209 8.28 -0.85 -16.86
N PHE A 210 8.33 -2.13 -16.60
CA PHE A 210 7.49 -3.15 -17.27
C PHE A 210 7.55 -3.06 -18.81
N GLY A 211 8.71 -2.62 -19.35
CA GLY A 211 8.89 -2.36 -20.77
C GLY A 211 8.15 -1.12 -21.31
N LYS A 212 7.53 -0.31 -20.46
CA LYS A 212 6.72 0.86 -20.82
C LYS A 212 7.25 2.13 -20.17
N SER A 213 6.90 3.29 -20.74
CA SER A 213 7.17 4.59 -20.13
C SER A 213 6.06 4.91 -19.14
N LEU A 214 6.39 5.08 -17.86
CA LEU A 214 5.45 5.43 -16.80
C LEU A 214 5.81 6.79 -16.21
N PHE A 215 4.79 7.53 -15.80
CA PHE A 215 5.00 8.70 -14.95
C PHE A 215 5.44 8.29 -13.56
N PHE A 216 6.32 9.05 -12.92
CA PHE A 216 6.67 8.86 -11.53
C PHE A 216 7.01 10.19 -10.85
N ASP A 217 6.92 10.22 -9.52
CA ASP A 217 7.13 11.41 -8.71
C ASP A 217 8.51 11.41 -8.06
N HIS A 218 9.14 12.58 -8.04
CA HIS A 218 10.43 12.83 -7.39
C HIS A 218 10.31 13.34 -5.95
N SER A 219 9.10 13.48 -5.42
CA SER A 219 8.92 13.97 -4.04
C SER A 219 9.72 13.13 -3.05
N LEU A 220 9.84 11.84 -3.31
CA LEU A 220 10.61 10.92 -2.47
C LEU A 220 12.10 11.27 -2.44
N ASP A 221 12.71 11.62 -3.59
CA ASP A 221 14.10 12.07 -3.65
C ASP A 221 14.31 13.37 -2.88
N PHE A 222 13.38 14.33 -3.06
CA PHE A 222 13.42 15.60 -2.35
C PHE A 222 13.33 15.41 -0.83
N ILE A 223 12.37 14.58 -0.38
CA ILE A 223 12.16 14.28 1.04
C ILE A 223 13.41 13.61 1.63
N ALA A 224 13.91 12.56 0.98
CA ALA A 224 15.06 11.80 1.44
C ALA A 224 16.34 12.65 1.51
N LYS A 225 16.66 13.40 0.44
CA LYS A 225 17.86 14.27 0.39
C LYS A 225 17.80 15.38 1.41
N ARG A 226 16.64 16.04 1.56
CA ARG A 226 16.51 17.18 2.49
C ARG A 226 16.47 16.76 3.96
N SER A 227 15.86 15.61 4.29
CA SER A 227 15.83 15.09 5.67
C SER A 227 17.13 14.38 6.06
N GLY A 228 17.85 13.81 5.10
CA GLY A 228 18.95 12.87 5.32
C GLY A 228 18.48 11.50 5.83
N ALA A 229 17.17 11.23 5.78
CA ALA A 229 16.59 9.97 6.23
C ALA A 229 16.91 8.83 5.26
N SER A 230 17.35 7.71 5.79
CA SER A 230 17.53 6.47 5.02
C SER A 230 16.20 5.92 4.54
N SER A 231 16.22 5.24 3.40
CA SER A 231 15.01 4.67 2.79
C SER A 231 15.10 3.16 2.69
N VAL A 232 14.03 2.49 3.07
CA VAL A 232 13.86 1.03 3.01
C VAL A 232 12.59 0.68 2.23
N GLY A 233 12.60 -0.42 1.49
CA GLY A 233 11.41 -1.00 0.90
C GLY A 233 10.75 -1.94 1.89
N ILE A 234 9.44 -1.82 2.06
CA ILE A 234 8.67 -2.70 2.96
C ILE A 234 7.43 -3.22 2.24
N PHE A 235 7.33 -4.54 2.13
CA PHE A 235 6.25 -5.20 1.39
C PHE A 235 5.70 -6.36 2.20
N CYS A 236 4.37 -6.46 2.27
CA CYS A 236 3.69 -7.51 3.01
C CYS A 236 2.93 -8.43 2.04
N LYS A 237 3.52 -9.57 1.69
CA LYS A 237 2.95 -10.57 0.80
C LYS A 237 1.81 -11.31 1.45
N ARG A 238 0.71 -11.55 0.74
CA ARG A 238 -0.34 -12.49 1.11
C ARG A 238 0.04 -13.92 0.72
N SER A 239 -0.29 -14.85 1.60
CA SER A 239 -0.23 -16.29 1.36
C SER A 239 -1.55 -16.94 1.77
N GLU A 240 -1.75 -18.18 1.42
CA GLU A 240 -2.98 -18.92 1.77
C GLU A 240 -3.22 -18.96 3.28
N GLY A 241 -4.48 -19.04 3.70
CA GLY A 241 -4.87 -19.20 5.08
C GLY A 241 -4.64 -17.98 5.97
N LEU A 242 -4.75 -16.76 5.42
CA LEU A 242 -4.47 -15.51 6.13
C LEU A 242 -3.06 -15.49 6.77
N ARG A 243 -2.08 -15.98 6.05
CA ARG A 243 -0.67 -15.89 6.41
C ARG A 243 -0.02 -14.81 5.58
N TYR A 244 0.94 -14.13 6.18
CA TYR A 244 1.61 -12.99 5.54
C TYR A 244 3.11 -13.10 5.76
N SER A 245 3.88 -12.65 4.78
CA SER A 245 5.32 -12.43 4.93
C SER A 245 5.66 -10.98 4.65
N LEU A 246 6.25 -10.32 5.62
CA LEU A 246 6.71 -8.95 5.48
C LEU A 246 8.22 -8.97 5.23
N ASP A 247 8.61 -8.43 4.08
CA ASP A 247 10.00 -8.30 3.70
C ASP A 247 10.41 -6.83 3.76
N CYS A 248 11.54 -6.57 4.42
CA CYS A 248 12.17 -5.26 4.46
C CYS A 248 13.55 -5.35 3.78
N GLU A 249 13.86 -4.40 2.88
CA GLU A 249 15.14 -4.34 2.17
C GLU A 249 15.63 -2.91 1.99
N GLU A 250 16.94 -2.71 1.93
CA GLU A 250 17.53 -1.39 1.78
C GLU A 250 17.28 -0.82 0.38
N ILE A 251 16.79 0.43 0.32
CA ILE A 251 16.76 1.23 -0.92
C ILE A 251 17.94 2.18 -0.93
N ALA A 252 18.10 2.97 0.12
CA ALA A 252 19.19 3.92 0.26
C ALA A 252 19.47 4.21 1.74
N MET A 253 20.63 3.80 2.22
CA MET A 253 21.12 4.21 3.54
C MET A 253 21.66 5.63 3.48
N ASP A 254 22.34 6.02 2.41
CA ASP A 254 22.71 7.40 2.12
C ASP A 254 21.86 7.95 0.96
N PRO A 255 20.86 8.80 1.24
CA PRO A 255 19.98 9.36 0.22
C PRO A 255 20.66 10.38 -0.69
N ALA A 256 21.83 10.90 -0.33
CA ALA A 256 22.56 11.84 -1.19
C ALA A 256 23.19 11.13 -2.40
N ALA A 257 23.53 9.85 -2.26
CA ALA A 257 24.28 9.08 -3.26
C ALA A 257 23.42 8.44 -4.36
N VAL A 258 22.07 8.45 -4.23
CA VAL A 258 21.19 7.67 -5.12
C VAL A 258 19.86 8.36 -5.40
N ASP A 259 19.24 7.99 -6.53
CA ASP A 259 17.84 8.34 -6.82
C ASP A 259 16.92 7.34 -6.14
N VAL A 260 16.43 7.72 -4.95
CA VAL A 260 15.58 6.89 -4.08
C VAL A 260 14.29 6.51 -4.78
N ALA A 261 13.64 7.47 -5.47
CA ALA A 261 12.40 7.23 -6.19
C ALA A 261 12.57 6.20 -7.30
N VAL A 262 13.65 6.28 -8.09
CA VAL A 262 13.95 5.30 -9.14
C VAL A 262 14.16 3.91 -8.56
N LYS A 263 14.95 3.78 -7.49
CA LYS A 263 15.19 2.48 -6.84
C LYS A 263 13.89 1.90 -6.25
N ALA A 264 13.07 2.72 -5.62
CA ALA A 264 11.79 2.32 -5.07
C ALA A 264 10.82 1.82 -6.16
N MET A 265 10.75 2.53 -7.30
CA MET A 265 9.94 2.12 -8.45
C MET A 265 10.45 0.81 -9.07
N ARG A 266 11.78 0.61 -9.15
CA ARG A 266 12.38 -0.67 -9.61
C ARG A 266 12.07 -1.82 -8.65
N LEU A 267 12.06 -1.56 -7.35
CA LEU A 267 11.68 -2.55 -6.35
C LEU A 267 10.22 -2.97 -6.52
N TRP A 268 9.31 -2.00 -6.68
CA TRP A 268 7.91 -2.28 -7.00
C TRP A 268 7.73 -3.05 -8.30
N GLU A 269 8.45 -2.69 -9.38
CA GLU A 269 8.46 -3.42 -10.65
C GLU A 269 8.83 -4.90 -10.44
N ARG A 270 9.97 -5.14 -9.76
CA ARG A 270 10.47 -6.50 -9.48
C ARG A 270 9.44 -7.35 -8.72
N ARG A 271 8.83 -6.77 -7.68
CA ARG A 271 7.81 -7.44 -6.87
C ARG A 271 6.55 -7.74 -7.67
N THR A 272 6.09 -6.78 -8.47
CA THR A 272 4.88 -6.93 -9.29
C THR A 272 5.10 -7.87 -10.47
N ILE A 273 6.30 -7.89 -11.07
CA ILE A 273 6.63 -8.92 -12.07
C ILE A 273 6.62 -10.30 -11.44
N ALA A 274 7.20 -10.48 -10.26
CA ALA A 274 7.25 -11.79 -9.62
C ALA A 274 5.85 -12.33 -9.28
N GLU A 275 4.99 -11.48 -8.71
CA GLU A 275 3.66 -11.85 -8.21
C GLU A 275 2.65 -10.74 -8.55
N PRO A 276 2.18 -10.71 -9.80
CA PRO A 276 1.33 -9.62 -10.30
C PRO A 276 -0.03 -9.55 -9.61
N GLU A 277 -0.57 -10.68 -9.16
CA GLU A 277 -1.83 -10.74 -8.44
C GLU A 277 -1.82 -9.99 -7.10
N GLN A 278 -0.66 -9.79 -6.51
CA GLN A 278 -0.53 -9.07 -5.25
C GLN A 278 -0.78 -7.56 -5.41
N TRP A 279 -0.52 -6.98 -6.58
CA TRP A 279 -0.84 -5.57 -6.83
C TRP A 279 -2.32 -5.42 -7.13
N TYR A 280 -3.00 -4.50 -6.43
CA TYR A 280 -4.46 -4.40 -6.55
C TYR A 280 -4.95 -3.09 -7.21
N GLN A 281 -4.06 -2.19 -7.63
CA GLN A 281 -4.42 -0.94 -8.33
C GLN A 281 -4.53 -1.09 -9.85
N TRP A 282 -4.90 -2.25 -10.35
CA TRP A 282 -5.00 -2.55 -11.79
C TRP A 282 -5.86 -1.59 -12.59
N LYS A 283 -6.87 -0.95 -11.94
CA LYS A 283 -7.70 0.07 -12.59
C LYS A 283 -6.92 1.32 -12.95
N LYS A 284 -5.84 1.64 -12.22
CA LYS A 284 -5.00 2.81 -12.46
C LYS A 284 -3.88 2.56 -13.47
N TRP A 285 -3.65 1.30 -13.87
CA TRP A 285 -2.53 0.94 -14.73
C TRP A 285 -2.44 1.79 -16.00
N MET A 286 -3.58 1.94 -16.71
CA MET A 286 -3.60 2.71 -17.95
C MET A 286 -3.34 4.20 -17.73
N ASP A 287 -3.74 4.74 -16.57
CA ASP A 287 -3.56 6.14 -16.21
C ASP A 287 -2.10 6.46 -15.78
N MET A 288 -1.31 5.43 -15.44
CA MET A 288 0.11 5.55 -15.07
C MET A 288 1.03 5.65 -16.29
N LYS A 289 0.58 5.18 -17.45
CA LYS A 289 1.40 5.22 -18.67
C LYS A 289 1.57 6.65 -19.16
N ALA A 290 2.80 7.04 -19.49
CA ALA A 290 3.05 8.21 -20.28
C ALA A 290 2.63 7.89 -21.71
N GLU A 291 1.71 8.67 -22.27
CA GLU A 291 1.38 8.55 -23.68
C GLU A 291 2.67 8.74 -24.51
N ALA A 292 2.85 7.85 -25.50
CA ALA A 292 3.95 7.90 -26.44
C ALA A 292 3.70 9.05 -27.44
#